data_e8bfec2d47ece2d13449ae7f7670c203
#
_entry.id   e8bfec2d47ece2d13449ae7f7670c203
#
_cell.length_a   1.000
_cell.length_b   1.000
_cell.length_c   1.000
_cell.angle_alpha   90.00
_cell.angle_beta   90.00
_cell.angle_gamma   90.00
#
_symmetry.space_group_name_H-M   'P 1'
#
loop_
_entity.id
_entity.type
_entity.pdbx_description
1 polymer ?
#
loop_
_entity_poly.entity_id
_entity_poly.type
_entity_poly.pdbx_seq_one_letter_code
_entity_poly.pdbx_strand_id
1 'polypeptide(L)'
;NYFISNYPQYSFWQPEHVPQLISLLNSPPQDEPIPLGIYFHIPFCRKRCHFCYFRVYTDKNASEIKAYIDSGIKEIERYGQMPYLKGRKPKFIYFGGGTPSYLSVAQLTELTDRMKAVFPWDEAEEVAFECEPGTLTEKKLDRIRKLGVTRLSLGVENFNDHILEINGRAHRSKENIRSYNYAKVIGF
;
A
#
# COMPACT_ATOMS: atom_id res chain seq x y z
N ASN A 1 16.33 5.47 22.48
CA ASN A 1 15.17 4.74 21.97
C ASN A 1 15.26 4.69 20.45
N TYR A 2 15.36 3.47 19.90
CA TYR A 2 15.39 3.25 18.45
C TYR A 2 13.99 2.82 18.00
N PHE A 3 13.49 3.43 16.94
CA PHE A 3 12.27 2.99 16.26
C PHE A 3 12.64 1.86 15.29
N ILE A 4 12.04 0.69 15.49
CA ILE A 4 12.22 -0.47 14.59
C ILE A 4 10.94 -0.62 13.78
N SER A 5 11.01 -0.35 12.47
CA SER A 5 9.88 -0.46 11.55
C SER A 5 9.79 -1.81 10.85
N ASN A 6 10.89 -2.58 10.84
CA ASN A 6 10.99 -3.89 10.21
C ASN A 6 12.06 -4.74 10.90
N TYR A 7 11.96 -6.05 10.73
CA TYR A 7 12.94 -6.99 11.26
C TYR A 7 13.42 -7.92 10.14
N PRO A 8 14.74 -8.12 9.98
CA PRO A 8 15.81 -7.36 10.64
C PRO A 8 15.79 -5.87 10.26
N GLN A 9 16.39 -5.03 11.14
CA GLN A 9 16.47 -3.58 10.90
C GLN A 9 17.20 -3.30 9.59
N TYR A 10 16.80 -2.23 8.88
CA TYR A 10 17.42 -1.83 7.61
C TYR A 10 18.93 -1.67 7.67
N SER A 11 19.46 -1.23 8.83
CA SER A 11 20.92 -1.12 9.06
C SER A 11 21.69 -2.44 8.95
N PHE A 12 20.99 -3.57 9.05
CA PHE A 12 21.59 -4.91 8.89
C PHE A 12 21.50 -5.45 7.46
N TRP A 13 20.78 -4.76 6.58
CA TRP A 13 20.67 -5.17 5.18
C TRP A 13 21.92 -4.75 4.42
N GLN A 14 22.62 -5.75 3.91
CA GLN A 14 23.85 -5.56 3.19
C GLN A 14 23.77 -6.25 1.82
N PRO A 15 24.48 -5.73 0.79
CA PRO A 15 24.51 -6.34 -0.55
C PRO A 15 24.92 -7.81 -0.53
N GLU A 16 25.75 -8.22 0.44
CA GLU A 16 26.22 -9.60 0.63
C GLU A 16 25.10 -10.59 0.95
N HIS A 17 23.94 -10.10 1.43
CA HIS A 17 22.77 -10.94 1.73
C HIS A 17 21.91 -11.22 0.48
N VAL A 18 22.09 -10.47 -0.60
CA VAL A 18 21.28 -10.62 -1.84
C VAL A 18 21.39 -12.03 -2.44
N PRO A 19 22.59 -12.67 -2.53
CA PRO A 19 22.69 -14.05 -3.01
C PRO A 19 21.91 -15.06 -2.16
N GLN A 20 21.86 -14.86 -0.84
CA GLN A 20 21.10 -15.71 0.08
C GLN A 20 19.58 -15.58 -0.18
N LEU A 21 19.09 -14.35 -0.37
CA LEU A 21 17.70 -14.10 -0.72
C LEU A 21 17.33 -14.75 -2.07
N ILE A 22 18.19 -14.58 -3.07
CA ILE A 22 17.98 -15.19 -4.40
C ILE A 22 17.95 -16.72 -4.28
N SER A 23 18.87 -17.31 -3.51
CA SER A 23 18.89 -18.76 -3.27
C SER A 23 17.61 -19.25 -2.59
N LEU A 24 17.13 -18.53 -1.56
CA LEU A 24 15.86 -18.84 -0.88
C LEU A 24 14.67 -18.79 -1.86
N LEU A 25 14.56 -17.73 -2.65
CA LEU A 25 13.45 -17.56 -3.59
C LEU A 25 13.43 -18.64 -4.70
N ASN A 26 14.60 -19.22 -5.02
CA ASN A 26 14.74 -20.32 -5.98
C ASN A 26 14.65 -21.70 -5.33
N SER A 27 14.53 -21.82 -4.01
CA SER A 27 14.30 -23.08 -3.32
C SER A 27 12.81 -23.46 -3.34
N PRO A 28 12.46 -24.75 -3.19
CA PRO A 28 11.08 -25.15 -2.99
C PRO A 28 10.52 -24.57 -1.69
N PRO A 29 9.18 -24.38 -1.59
CA PRO A 29 8.56 -23.96 -0.33
C PRO A 29 8.85 -24.97 0.78
N GLN A 30 8.89 -24.48 2.02
CA GLN A 30 9.02 -25.33 3.21
C GLN A 30 7.72 -26.12 3.45
N ASP A 31 7.82 -27.26 4.12
CA ASP A 31 6.66 -28.11 4.45
C ASP A 31 5.62 -27.37 5.31
N GLU A 32 6.08 -26.50 6.22
CA GLU A 32 5.24 -25.57 6.98
C GLU A 32 5.61 -24.13 6.60
N PRO A 33 5.01 -23.56 5.56
CA PRO A 33 5.40 -22.25 5.07
C PRO A 33 4.96 -21.14 6.03
N ILE A 34 5.90 -20.27 6.38
CA ILE A 34 5.63 -19.04 7.11
C ILE A 34 4.55 -18.22 6.36
N PRO A 35 3.57 -17.60 7.05
CA PRO A 35 2.56 -16.78 6.38
C PRO A 35 3.17 -15.74 5.45
N LEU A 36 2.63 -15.62 4.24
CA LEU A 36 3.08 -14.65 3.24
C LEU A 36 2.37 -13.32 3.45
N GLY A 37 3.14 -12.25 3.61
CA GLY A 37 2.67 -10.87 3.54
C GLY A 37 3.15 -10.19 2.25
N ILE A 38 2.31 -9.33 1.68
CA ILE A 38 2.68 -8.48 0.54
C ILE A 38 2.52 -7.02 0.93
N TYR A 39 3.61 -6.26 0.81
CA TYR A 39 3.60 -4.80 0.91
C TYR A 39 3.80 -4.18 -0.47
N PHE A 40 2.85 -3.34 -0.89
CA PHE A 40 3.00 -2.56 -2.12
C PHE A 40 3.17 -1.08 -1.78
N HIS A 41 4.32 -0.54 -2.11
CA HIS A 41 4.64 0.86 -1.84
C HIS A 41 4.09 1.79 -2.93
N ILE A 42 3.39 2.86 -2.54
CA ILE A 42 2.88 3.90 -3.46
C ILE A 42 3.43 5.25 -3.02
N PRO A 43 4.50 5.75 -3.66
CA PRO A 43 5.24 6.93 -3.19
C PRO A 43 4.61 8.27 -3.61
N PHE A 44 3.39 8.28 -4.11
CA PHE A 44 2.75 9.50 -4.63
C PHE A 44 1.86 10.15 -3.59
N CYS A 45 1.92 11.50 -3.52
CA CYS A 45 1.07 12.32 -2.67
C CYS A 45 0.57 13.54 -3.44
N ARG A 46 -0.61 14.07 -3.05
CA ARG A 46 -1.10 15.34 -3.56
C ARG A 46 -0.27 16.53 -3.06
N LYS A 47 0.21 16.43 -1.81
CA LYS A 47 1.06 17.42 -1.14
C LYS A 47 1.94 16.72 -0.11
N ARG A 48 3.17 17.21 0.09
CA ARG A 48 4.05 16.72 1.15
C ARG A 48 3.71 17.42 2.46
N CYS A 49 3.45 16.65 3.50
CA CYS A 49 3.27 17.16 4.87
C CYS A 49 4.61 17.63 5.44
N HIS A 50 4.60 18.66 6.29
CA HIS A 50 5.84 19.25 6.83
C HIS A 50 6.60 18.28 7.78
N PHE A 51 5.89 17.38 8.44
CA PHE A 51 6.46 16.35 9.32
C PHE A 51 6.88 15.07 8.61
N CYS A 52 6.61 14.95 7.29
CA CYS A 52 6.84 13.69 6.58
C CYS A 52 8.33 13.47 6.29
N TYR A 53 8.88 12.37 6.82
CA TYR A 53 10.25 11.94 6.56
C TYR A 53 10.38 10.95 5.38
N PHE A 54 9.25 10.44 4.87
CA PHE A 54 9.26 9.57 3.71
C PHE A 54 9.64 10.30 2.43
N ARG A 55 10.26 9.55 1.52
CA ARG A 55 10.46 10.04 0.17
C ARG A 55 9.15 9.92 -0.61
N VAL A 56 8.52 11.06 -0.91
CA VAL A 56 7.27 11.12 -1.67
C VAL A 56 7.41 12.04 -2.88
N TYR A 57 6.61 11.78 -3.90
CA TYR A 57 6.57 12.56 -5.14
C TYR A 57 5.20 13.22 -5.27
N THR A 58 5.20 14.53 -5.49
CA THR A 58 3.97 15.35 -5.59
C THR A 58 3.77 15.96 -6.98
N ASP A 59 4.73 15.75 -7.87
CA ASP A 59 4.87 16.39 -9.18
C ASP A 59 4.75 15.40 -10.36
N LYS A 60 4.35 14.14 -10.08
CA LYS A 60 4.28 13.11 -11.10
C LYS A 60 2.97 13.15 -11.89
N ASN A 61 3.10 13.10 -13.22
CA ASN A 61 1.97 13.02 -14.13
C ASN A 61 1.42 11.58 -14.26
N ALA A 62 0.30 11.43 -14.95
CA ALA A 62 -0.38 10.14 -15.07
C ALA A 62 0.47 9.06 -15.77
N SER A 63 1.31 9.42 -16.74
CA SER A 63 2.17 8.46 -17.46
C SER A 63 3.32 7.97 -16.59
N GLU A 64 3.92 8.84 -15.77
CA GLU A 64 4.96 8.47 -14.82
C GLU A 64 4.41 7.55 -13.71
N ILE A 65 3.20 7.85 -13.21
CA ILE A 65 2.51 6.99 -12.23
C ILE A 65 2.20 5.63 -12.85
N LYS A 66 1.72 5.61 -14.10
CA LYS A 66 1.49 4.35 -14.82
C LYS A 66 2.76 3.54 -14.99
N ALA A 67 3.85 4.15 -15.39
CA ALA A 67 5.15 3.47 -15.54
C ALA A 67 5.64 2.85 -14.22
N TYR A 68 5.42 3.54 -13.09
CA TYR A 68 5.72 3.00 -11.77
C TYR A 68 4.86 1.78 -11.44
N ILE A 69 3.54 1.88 -11.65
CA ILE A 69 2.60 0.76 -11.43
C ILE A 69 3.00 -0.44 -12.29
N ASP A 70 3.25 -0.24 -13.59
CA ASP A 70 3.66 -1.29 -14.51
C ASP A 70 4.96 -1.97 -14.06
N SER A 71 5.91 -1.21 -13.51
CA SER A 71 7.16 -1.74 -12.99
C SER A 71 6.94 -2.58 -11.73
N GLY A 72 6.11 -2.09 -10.79
CA GLY A 72 5.76 -2.85 -9.58
C GLY A 72 4.99 -4.12 -9.89
N ILE A 73 4.11 -4.09 -10.89
CA ILE A 73 3.39 -5.28 -11.34
C ILE A 73 4.36 -6.31 -11.95
N LYS A 74 5.31 -5.88 -12.79
CA LYS A 74 6.35 -6.78 -13.33
C LYS A 74 7.19 -7.42 -12.23
N GLU A 75 7.47 -6.69 -11.17
CA GLU A 75 8.15 -7.23 -9.99
C GLU A 75 7.32 -8.33 -9.32
N ILE A 76 6.03 -8.07 -9.07
CA ILE A 76 5.09 -9.05 -8.51
C ILE A 76 4.98 -10.30 -9.41
N GLU A 77 4.87 -10.11 -10.72
CA GLU A 77 4.83 -11.20 -11.71
C GLU A 77 6.09 -12.07 -11.64
N ARG A 78 7.27 -11.47 -11.45
CA ARG A 78 8.53 -12.20 -11.25
C ARG A 78 8.52 -12.98 -9.95
N TYR A 79 8.09 -12.37 -8.84
CA TYR A 79 7.96 -13.08 -7.55
C TYR A 79 7.01 -14.27 -7.65
N GLY A 80 5.89 -14.13 -8.35
CA GLY A 80 4.93 -15.22 -8.54
C GLY A 80 5.46 -16.43 -9.33
N GLN A 81 6.53 -16.25 -10.08
CA GLN A 81 7.21 -17.33 -10.80
C GLN A 81 8.31 -18.04 -9.96
N MET A 82 8.74 -17.42 -8.85
CA MET A 82 9.78 -17.96 -8.02
C MET A 82 9.32 -19.21 -7.28
N PRO A 83 10.07 -20.32 -7.29
CA PRO A 83 9.66 -21.60 -6.69
C PRO A 83 9.14 -21.47 -5.26
N TYR A 84 9.82 -20.71 -4.41
CA TYR A 84 9.44 -20.49 -3.00
C TYR A 84 8.09 -19.79 -2.83
N LEU A 85 7.66 -18.96 -3.79
CA LEU A 85 6.45 -18.15 -3.70
C LEU A 85 5.31 -18.67 -4.59
N LYS A 86 5.64 -19.51 -5.58
CA LYS A 86 4.68 -20.00 -6.57
C LYS A 86 3.50 -20.73 -5.92
N GLY A 87 2.29 -20.27 -6.21
CA GLY A 87 1.06 -20.87 -5.71
C GLY A 87 0.71 -20.53 -4.25
N ARG A 88 1.56 -19.76 -3.56
CA ARG A 88 1.25 -19.31 -2.19
C ARG A 88 0.16 -18.23 -2.20
N LYS A 89 -0.74 -18.32 -1.22
CA LYS A 89 -1.79 -17.32 -0.98
C LYS A 89 -1.33 -16.38 0.14
N PRO A 90 -1.35 -15.06 -0.07
CA PRO A 90 -0.99 -14.13 0.99
C PRO A 90 -2.06 -14.12 2.08
N LYS A 91 -1.59 -14.09 3.33
CA LYS A 91 -2.43 -13.91 4.52
C LYS A 91 -2.66 -12.44 4.84
N PHE A 92 -1.74 -11.60 4.42
CA PHE A 92 -1.75 -10.17 4.71
C PHE A 92 -1.30 -9.37 3.50
N ILE A 93 -2.02 -8.29 3.18
CA ILE A 93 -1.65 -7.34 2.12
C ILE A 93 -1.72 -5.93 2.67
N TYR A 94 -0.72 -5.14 2.35
CA TYR A 94 -0.64 -3.76 2.78
C TYR A 94 -0.28 -2.82 1.63
N PHE A 95 -1.16 -1.89 1.33
CA PHE A 95 -0.88 -0.78 0.43
C PHE A 95 -0.53 0.46 1.26
N GLY A 96 0.73 0.89 1.19
CA GLY A 96 1.23 1.99 2.00
C GLY A 96 2.21 2.89 1.28
N GLY A 97 2.84 3.79 2.03
CA GLY A 97 3.91 4.66 1.57
C GLY A 97 3.59 6.15 1.63
N GLY A 98 3.39 6.79 0.50
CA GLY A 98 2.96 8.18 0.41
C GLY A 98 1.46 8.31 0.64
N THR A 99 0.68 8.06 -0.40
CA THR A 99 -0.79 8.10 -0.34
C THR A 99 -1.37 7.11 -1.35
N PRO A 100 -1.61 5.84 -1.00
CA PRO A 100 -2.22 4.86 -1.90
C PRO A 100 -3.55 5.33 -2.50
N SER A 101 -4.37 6.02 -1.73
CA SER A 101 -5.64 6.61 -2.19
C SER A 101 -5.49 7.78 -3.17
N TYR A 102 -4.27 8.23 -3.47
CA TYR A 102 -3.98 9.20 -4.52
C TYR A 102 -4.26 8.63 -5.92
N LEU A 103 -4.02 7.34 -6.11
CA LEU A 103 -4.28 6.66 -7.37
C LEU A 103 -5.76 6.81 -7.79
N SER A 104 -5.98 6.93 -9.10
CA SER A 104 -7.33 6.94 -9.66
C SER A 104 -8.00 5.56 -9.50
N VAL A 105 -9.32 5.53 -9.62
CA VAL A 105 -10.10 4.27 -9.57
C VAL A 105 -9.62 3.29 -10.65
N ALA A 106 -9.28 3.78 -11.85
CA ALA A 106 -8.78 2.95 -12.94
C ALA A 106 -7.41 2.34 -12.61
N GLN A 107 -6.47 3.16 -12.09
CA GLN A 107 -5.14 2.70 -11.69
C GLN A 107 -5.20 1.69 -10.54
N LEU A 108 -6.06 1.92 -9.55
CA LEU A 108 -6.27 0.97 -8.45
C LEU A 108 -6.83 -0.36 -8.95
N THR A 109 -7.79 -0.29 -9.88
CA THR A 109 -8.36 -1.49 -10.49
C THR A 109 -7.32 -2.29 -11.25
N GLU A 110 -6.59 -1.64 -12.16
CA GLU A 110 -5.54 -2.28 -12.96
C GLU A 110 -4.47 -2.93 -12.05
N LEU A 111 -3.98 -2.19 -11.05
CA LEU A 111 -2.99 -2.69 -10.10
C LEU A 111 -3.49 -3.93 -9.37
N THR A 112 -4.67 -3.84 -8.75
CA THR A 112 -5.18 -4.94 -7.91
C THR A 112 -5.59 -6.15 -8.73
N ASP A 113 -6.19 -5.99 -9.91
CA ASP A 113 -6.58 -7.10 -10.76
C ASP A 113 -5.35 -7.90 -11.22
N ARG A 114 -4.28 -7.20 -11.62
CA ARG A 114 -3.02 -7.84 -12.01
C ARG A 114 -2.28 -8.49 -10.82
N MET A 115 -2.27 -7.85 -9.67
CA MET A 115 -1.71 -8.46 -8.45
C MET A 115 -2.47 -9.72 -8.06
N LYS A 116 -3.81 -9.70 -8.09
CA LYS A 116 -4.66 -10.86 -7.77
C LYS A 116 -4.47 -12.02 -8.75
N ALA A 117 -4.18 -11.74 -10.00
CA ALA A 117 -3.89 -12.78 -10.99
C ALA A 117 -2.62 -13.59 -10.62
N VAL A 118 -1.68 -12.98 -9.90
CA VAL A 118 -0.44 -13.62 -9.44
C VAL A 118 -0.59 -14.22 -8.04
N PHE A 119 -1.12 -13.43 -7.12
CA PHE A 119 -1.32 -13.77 -5.72
C PHE A 119 -2.79 -13.54 -5.33
N PRO A 120 -3.69 -14.49 -5.55
CA PRO A 120 -5.08 -14.38 -5.10
C PRO A 120 -5.15 -14.18 -3.59
N TRP A 121 -5.91 -13.18 -3.14
CA TRP A 121 -6.03 -12.84 -1.71
C TRP A 121 -7.45 -12.89 -1.15
N ASP A 122 -8.34 -13.63 -1.79
CA ASP A 122 -9.72 -13.75 -1.32
C ASP A 122 -9.81 -14.46 0.05
N GLU A 123 -8.75 -15.18 0.43
CA GLU A 123 -8.58 -15.85 1.73
C GLU A 123 -7.62 -15.08 2.67
N ALA A 124 -7.24 -13.83 2.32
CA ALA A 124 -6.40 -13.03 3.20
C ALA A 124 -7.15 -12.63 4.47
N GLU A 125 -6.46 -12.71 5.60
CA GLU A 125 -7.00 -12.31 6.90
C GLU A 125 -7.15 -10.79 6.99
N GLU A 126 -6.25 -10.04 6.35
CA GLU A 126 -6.32 -8.59 6.26
C GLU A 126 -5.77 -8.07 4.94
N VAL A 127 -6.52 -7.14 4.35
CA VAL A 127 -6.06 -6.29 3.25
C VAL A 127 -6.16 -4.84 3.72
N ALA A 128 -5.03 -4.25 4.09
CA ALA A 128 -4.93 -2.90 4.62
C ALA A 128 -4.60 -1.88 3.53
N PHE A 129 -5.20 -0.70 3.61
CA PHE A 129 -5.04 0.35 2.62
C PHE A 129 -4.94 1.73 3.28
N GLU A 130 -3.82 2.43 3.08
CA GLU A 130 -3.62 3.79 3.59
C GLU A 130 -4.34 4.82 2.72
N CYS A 131 -5.02 5.73 3.39
CA CYS A 131 -5.84 6.75 2.77
C CYS A 131 -5.58 8.14 3.33
N GLU A 132 -5.50 9.12 2.45
CA GLU A 132 -5.58 10.54 2.82
C GLU A 132 -7.02 11.00 2.56
N PRO A 133 -7.73 11.55 3.58
CA PRO A 133 -9.17 11.86 3.50
C PRO A 133 -9.57 12.74 2.32
N GLY A 134 -8.72 13.71 1.94
CA GLY A 134 -8.97 14.61 0.82
C GLY A 134 -8.91 13.97 -0.56
N THR A 135 -8.36 12.76 -0.67
CA THR A 135 -8.35 12.00 -1.94
C THR A 135 -9.54 11.06 -2.07
N LEU A 136 -10.30 10.86 -0.99
CA LEU A 136 -11.41 9.93 -0.94
C LEU A 136 -12.71 10.57 -1.40
N THR A 137 -13.30 9.98 -2.43
CA THR A 137 -14.69 10.17 -2.83
C THR A 137 -15.49 8.92 -2.50
N GLU A 138 -16.82 8.99 -2.42
CA GLU A 138 -17.68 7.82 -2.23
C GLU A 138 -17.40 6.75 -3.26
N LYS A 139 -17.38 7.13 -4.55
CA LYS A 139 -17.03 6.21 -5.65
C LYS A 139 -15.68 5.51 -5.45
N LYS A 140 -14.68 6.22 -4.91
CA LYS A 140 -13.37 5.62 -4.65
C LYS A 140 -13.41 4.67 -3.46
N LEU A 141 -14.10 5.04 -2.38
CA LEU A 141 -14.29 4.18 -1.21
C LEU A 141 -15.06 2.90 -1.58
N ASP A 142 -16.15 3.00 -2.35
CA ASP A 142 -16.87 1.86 -2.89
C ASP A 142 -15.95 0.93 -3.68
N ARG A 143 -15.09 1.52 -4.53
CA ARG A 143 -14.16 0.70 -5.30
C ARG A 143 -13.14 0.02 -4.43
N ILE A 144 -12.52 0.73 -3.48
CA ILE A 144 -11.55 0.17 -2.53
C ILE A 144 -12.19 -1.02 -1.78
N ARG A 145 -13.44 -0.87 -1.32
CA ARG A 145 -14.16 -1.97 -0.67
C ARG A 145 -14.34 -3.17 -1.60
N LYS A 146 -14.78 -2.94 -2.85
CA LYS A 146 -14.97 -3.99 -3.87
C LYS A 146 -13.69 -4.68 -4.30
N LEU A 147 -12.53 -4.05 -4.13
CA LEU A 147 -11.23 -4.65 -4.39
C LEU A 147 -10.81 -5.65 -3.30
N GLY A 148 -11.60 -5.79 -2.24
CA GLY A 148 -11.33 -6.73 -1.14
C GLY A 148 -10.55 -6.12 0.02
N VAL A 149 -10.42 -4.80 0.08
CA VAL A 149 -9.82 -4.12 1.24
C VAL A 149 -10.72 -4.32 2.45
N THR A 150 -10.13 -4.78 3.54
CA THR A 150 -10.83 -5.08 4.81
C THR A 150 -10.58 -4.00 5.88
N ARG A 151 -9.44 -3.30 5.79
CA ARG A 151 -9.06 -2.25 6.74
C ARG A 151 -8.60 -0.98 6.03
N LEU A 152 -9.21 0.17 6.38
CA LEU A 152 -8.71 1.48 5.99
C LEU A 152 -7.86 2.08 7.11
N SER A 153 -6.69 2.63 6.72
CA SER A 153 -5.88 3.47 7.59
C SER A 153 -6.04 4.92 7.13
N LEU A 154 -6.80 5.71 7.89
CA LEU A 154 -7.10 7.10 7.53
C LEU A 154 -6.09 8.04 8.19
N GLY A 155 -5.30 8.74 7.38
CA GLY A 155 -4.38 9.78 7.83
C GLY A 155 -5.14 11.07 8.22
N VAL A 156 -5.90 11.00 9.29
CA VAL A 156 -6.70 12.11 9.84
C VAL A 156 -5.80 13.21 10.39
N GLU A 157 -4.76 12.82 11.12
CA GLU A 157 -3.75 13.65 11.79
C GLU A 157 -4.34 14.58 12.87
N ASN A 158 -5.33 15.42 12.51
CA ASN A 158 -6.00 16.32 13.43
C ASN A 158 -7.42 16.68 12.93
N PHE A 159 -8.26 17.21 13.84
CA PHE A 159 -9.58 17.77 13.51
C PHE A 159 -9.62 19.31 13.55
N ASN A 160 -8.52 19.96 13.94
CA ASN A 160 -8.40 21.41 13.88
C ASN A 160 -7.80 21.82 12.52
N ASP A 161 -8.55 22.59 11.74
CA ASP A 161 -8.17 22.99 10.39
C ASP A 161 -6.90 23.84 10.35
N HIS A 162 -6.66 24.67 11.36
CA HIS A 162 -5.45 25.47 11.49
C HIS A 162 -4.22 24.57 11.71
N ILE A 163 -4.34 23.55 12.56
CA ILE A 163 -3.27 22.58 12.79
C ILE A 163 -3.00 21.77 11.51
N LEU A 164 -4.03 21.35 10.82
CA LEU A 164 -3.89 20.66 9.52
C LEU A 164 -3.15 21.55 8.50
N GLU A 165 -3.47 22.85 8.46
CA GLU A 165 -2.83 23.81 7.57
C GLU A 165 -1.35 24.01 7.87
N ILE A 166 -0.99 24.26 9.14
CA ILE A 166 0.40 24.43 9.59
C ILE A 166 1.23 23.19 9.27
N ASN A 167 0.65 22.00 9.40
CA ASN A 167 1.32 20.73 9.09
C ASN A 167 1.36 20.43 7.59
N GLY A 168 0.86 21.32 6.73
CA GLY A 168 0.88 21.15 5.29
C GLY A 168 -0.06 20.06 4.78
N ARG A 169 -1.12 19.71 5.54
CA ARG A 169 -2.11 18.72 5.09
C ARG A 169 -2.91 19.24 3.90
N ALA A 170 -3.24 18.32 3.00
CA ALA A 170 -3.98 18.62 1.79
C ALA A 170 -5.51 18.58 2.00
N HIS A 171 -5.97 18.14 3.17
CA HIS A 171 -7.40 18.04 3.56
C HIS A 171 -7.70 18.90 4.79
N ARG A 172 -8.98 18.99 5.13
CA ARG A 172 -9.51 19.66 6.32
C ARG A 172 -10.40 18.69 7.12
N SER A 173 -10.84 19.11 8.29
CA SER A 173 -11.67 18.29 9.19
C SER A 173 -12.96 17.79 8.54
N LYS A 174 -13.54 18.57 7.62
CA LYS A 174 -14.73 18.19 6.84
C LYS A 174 -14.51 16.91 6.02
N GLU A 175 -13.35 16.79 5.38
CA GLU A 175 -13.01 15.58 4.61
C GLU A 175 -12.79 14.38 5.54
N ASN A 176 -12.21 14.58 6.72
CA ASN A 176 -12.06 13.53 7.74
C ASN A 176 -13.42 12.93 8.10
N ILE A 177 -14.36 13.78 8.50
CA ILE A 177 -15.70 13.37 8.94
C ILE A 177 -16.45 12.68 7.81
N ARG A 178 -16.45 13.29 6.60
CA ARG A 178 -17.12 12.72 5.43
C ARG A 178 -16.60 11.33 5.08
N SER A 179 -15.28 11.18 4.97
CA SER A 179 -14.64 9.93 4.58
C SER A 179 -14.87 8.82 5.61
N TYR A 180 -14.76 9.15 6.89
CA TYR A 180 -15.02 8.22 7.97
C TYR A 180 -16.48 7.74 7.99
N ASN A 181 -17.44 8.68 7.92
CA ASN A 181 -18.85 8.34 7.96
C ASN A 181 -19.25 7.45 6.78
N TYR A 182 -18.79 7.78 5.58
CA TYR A 182 -19.09 6.96 4.41
C TYR A 182 -18.42 5.59 4.48
N ALA A 183 -17.17 5.50 4.94
CA ALA A 183 -16.51 4.23 5.13
C ALA A 183 -17.31 3.29 6.05
N LYS A 184 -17.85 3.82 7.16
CA LYS A 184 -18.75 3.04 8.05
C LYS A 184 -20.03 2.59 7.35
N VAL A 185 -20.65 3.43 6.54
CA VAL A 185 -21.90 3.09 5.83
C VAL A 185 -21.68 1.91 4.88
N ILE A 186 -20.53 1.83 4.23
CA ILE A 186 -20.22 0.75 3.28
C ILE A 186 -19.54 -0.47 3.92
N GLY A 187 -19.44 -0.52 5.25
CA GLY A 187 -19.05 -1.69 6.01
C GLY A 187 -17.54 -1.87 6.25
N PHE A 188 -16.80 -0.75 6.37
CA PHE A 188 -15.44 -0.77 6.93
C PHE A 188 -15.48 -0.69 8.45
#